data_48ac4ef91b8207286d19d255a5d6fa1e
#
_entry.id   48ac4ef91b8207286d19d255a5d6fa1e
#
_cell.length_a   1.000
_cell.length_b   1.000
_cell.length_c   1.000
_cell.angle_alpha   90.00
_cell.angle_beta   90.00
_cell.angle_gamma   90.00
#
_symmetry.space_group_name_H-M   'P 1'
#
loop_
_entity.id
_entity.type
_entity.pdbx_description
1 polymer ?
#
loop_
_entity_poly.entity_id
_entity_poly.type
_entity_poly.pdbx_seq_one_letter_code
_entity_poly.pdbx_strand_id
1 'polypeptide(L)'
;VKKKTIFIIEASSYQLEYSKIFRSKYGAILNISPDHIERHKTLNKYVKAKFKLLKNQFKDHLAFVKKDDLLISKELKLIKLSSKLIKVNTKGNNFIKKINNKYFLTETNKENLSFILEISKRLKIKRTSLVKIIQNFKGLQYRQQIIFKKKYLTIINDSKSTSFSSSIGVLKANRNINWLLGGIPKKGDQLNLPKKYFKNINAYIYGKSKKFFIKNLSGKIKYENFDNLKDAIKKIFTIIKKNKFTNQTILFSPSAASFDSFKNFEDRGSYFNKLIKRYLNEL
;
A
#
# COMPACT_ATOMS: atom_id res chain seq x y z
N VAL A 1 -2.72 -31.76 -8.29
CA VAL A 1 -2.03 -30.59 -8.85
C VAL A 1 -1.52 -30.95 -10.23
N LYS A 2 -1.96 -30.21 -11.28
CA LYS A 2 -1.50 -30.47 -12.65
C LYS A 2 -0.02 -30.10 -12.81
N LYS A 3 0.77 -30.81 -13.65
CA LYS A 3 2.20 -30.55 -13.91
C LYS A 3 2.57 -29.09 -14.25
N LYS A 4 1.60 -28.27 -14.70
CA LYS A 4 1.80 -26.86 -15.09
C LYS A 4 1.18 -25.85 -14.12
N THR A 5 0.89 -26.23 -12.87
CA THR A 5 0.32 -25.30 -11.87
C THR A 5 1.40 -24.36 -11.35
N ILE A 6 1.11 -23.07 -11.34
CA ILE A 6 1.96 -22.05 -10.75
C ILE A 6 1.30 -21.58 -9.45
N PHE A 7 2.02 -21.68 -8.34
CA PHE A 7 1.62 -21.12 -7.06
C PHE A 7 2.24 -19.74 -6.88
N ILE A 8 1.41 -18.76 -6.55
CA ILE A 8 1.85 -17.41 -6.18
C ILE A 8 1.69 -17.29 -4.67
N ILE A 9 2.80 -17.06 -3.97
CA ILE A 9 2.86 -17.05 -2.52
C ILE A 9 3.34 -15.66 -2.05
N GLU A 10 2.56 -14.98 -1.22
CA GLU A 10 3.02 -13.83 -0.46
C GLU A 10 3.63 -14.35 0.85
N ALA A 11 4.96 -14.22 0.99
CA ALA A 11 5.69 -14.69 2.15
C ALA A 11 6.08 -13.51 3.06
N SER A 12 5.64 -13.54 4.31
CA SER A 12 6.05 -12.57 5.33
C SER A 12 7.49 -12.80 5.80
N SER A 13 8.13 -11.76 6.36
CA SER A 13 9.46 -11.91 6.97
C SER A 13 9.48 -12.92 8.11
N TYR A 14 8.35 -13.09 8.82
CA TYR A 14 8.19 -14.11 9.88
C TYR A 14 8.26 -15.54 9.32
N GLN A 15 7.49 -15.82 8.26
CA GLN A 15 7.52 -17.13 7.60
C GLN A 15 8.90 -17.43 7.02
N LEU A 16 9.54 -16.45 6.38
CA LEU A 16 10.88 -16.61 5.82
C LEU A 16 11.94 -16.81 6.89
N GLU A 17 11.82 -16.19 8.07
CA GLU A 17 12.75 -16.35 9.18
C GLU A 17 12.84 -17.82 9.64
N TYR A 18 11.70 -18.50 9.71
CA TYR A 18 11.64 -19.91 10.12
C TYR A 18 11.75 -20.91 8.97
N SER A 19 11.71 -20.45 7.74
CA SER A 19 11.79 -21.31 6.57
C SER A 19 13.21 -21.90 6.42
N LYS A 20 13.30 -23.23 6.40
CA LYS A 20 14.56 -23.98 6.18
C LYS A 20 14.67 -24.50 4.75
N ILE A 21 13.58 -25.02 4.20
CA ILE A 21 13.57 -25.76 2.93
C ILE A 21 12.83 -25.08 1.79
N PHE A 22 12.07 -23.99 2.08
CA PHE A 22 11.29 -23.29 1.07
C PHE A 22 12.19 -22.65 -0.01
N ARG A 23 11.89 -22.97 -1.26
CA ARG A 23 12.61 -22.43 -2.44
C ARG A 23 11.60 -22.01 -3.48
N SER A 24 11.67 -20.76 -3.89
CA SER A 24 10.85 -20.22 -4.97
C SER A 24 11.62 -20.22 -6.28
N LYS A 25 11.02 -20.70 -7.37
CA LYS A 25 11.65 -20.63 -8.70
C LYS A 25 11.79 -19.15 -9.15
N TYR A 26 10.83 -18.33 -8.79
CA TYR A 26 10.81 -16.87 -9.02
C TYR A 26 10.65 -16.20 -7.66
N GLY A 27 11.70 -15.66 -7.09
CA GLY A 27 11.66 -14.91 -5.84
C GLY A 27 11.69 -13.40 -6.11
N ALA A 28 10.79 -12.63 -5.50
CA ALA A 28 10.76 -11.19 -5.70
C ALA A 28 10.75 -10.43 -4.37
N ILE A 29 11.69 -9.48 -4.20
CA ILE A 29 11.69 -8.49 -3.12
C ILE A 29 11.38 -7.13 -3.74
N LEU A 30 10.13 -6.65 -3.57
CA LEU A 30 9.62 -5.44 -4.23
C LEU A 30 10.27 -4.17 -3.67
N ASN A 31 10.40 -4.10 -2.36
CA ASN A 31 11.07 -3.02 -1.62
C ASN A 31 11.35 -3.48 -0.19
N ILE A 32 12.23 -2.75 0.50
CA ILE A 32 12.43 -2.90 1.94
C ILE A 32 12.33 -1.53 2.60
N SER A 33 11.41 -1.41 3.54
CA SER A 33 11.30 -0.26 4.46
C SER A 33 11.26 -0.77 5.89
N PRO A 34 11.76 -0.02 6.89
CA PRO A 34 11.70 -0.44 8.29
C PRO A 34 10.28 -0.82 8.69
N ASP A 35 10.13 -2.07 9.10
CA ASP A 35 8.87 -2.64 9.62
C ASP A 35 9.19 -3.80 10.55
N HIS A 36 8.27 -4.15 11.46
CA HIS A 36 8.38 -5.30 12.34
C HIS A 36 9.68 -5.34 13.18
N ILE A 37 10.23 -4.16 13.54
CA ILE A 37 11.49 -4.06 14.30
C ILE A 37 11.30 -4.59 15.73
N GLU A 38 10.10 -4.43 16.30
CA GLU A 38 9.72 -5.03 17.59
C GLU A 38 9.93 -6.54 17.62
N ARG A 39 9.71 -7.22 16.50
CA ARG A 39 9.87 -8.67 16.35
C ARG A 39 11.29 -9.09 15.97
N HIS A 40 11.84 -8.46 14.93
CA HIS A 40 13.18 -8.79 14.42
C HIS A 40 14.33 -8.17 15.23
N LYS A 41 14.02 -7.28 16.20
CA LYS A 41 14.96 -6.52 17.07
C LYS A 41 15.78 -5.47 16.32
N THR A 42 16.24 -5.75 15.10
CA THR A 42 17.02 -4.80 14.30
C THR A 42 16.58 -4.81 12.83
N LEU A 43 16.77 -3.67 12.14
CA LEU A 43 16.53 -3.55 10.71
C LEU A 43 17.37 -4.58 9.92
N ASN A 44 18.60 -4.83 10.33
CA ASN A 44 19.48 -5.80 9.66
C ASN A 44 18.91 -7.22 9.74
N LYS A 45 18.42 -7.67 10.90
CA LYS A 45 17.77 -8.97 11.04
C LYS A 45 16.53 -9.09 10.18
N TYR A 46 15.71 -8.03 10.10
CA TYR A 46 14.54 -7.98 9.22
C TYR A 46 14.92 -8.11 7.74
N VAL A 47 15.94 -7.38 7.27
CA VAL A 47 16.46 -7.47 5.90
C VAL A 47 16.94 -8.89 5.62
N LYS A 48 17.78 -9.46 6.50
CA LYS A 48 18.29 -10.83 6.37
C LYS A 48 17.18 -11.88 6.30
N ALA A 49 16.11 -11.73 7.13
CA ALA A 49 14.95 -12.61 7.09
C ALA A 49 14.26 -12.58 5.71
N LYS A 50 14.03 -11.39 5.14
CA LYS A 50 13.48 -11.28 3.78
C LYS A 50 14.38 -11.89 2.71
N PHE A 51 15.69 -11.71 2.83
CA PHE A 51 16.64 -12.22 1.86
C PHE A 51 16.79 -13.74 1.86
N LYS A 52 16.32 -14.48 2.89
CA LYS A 52 16.22 -15.93 2.86
C LYS A 52 15.43 -16.44 1.65
N LEU A 53 14.42 -15.69 1.18
CA LEU A 53 13.68 -15.99 -0.05
C LEU A 53 14.60 -16.19 -1.26
N LEU A 54 15.65 -15.38 -1.37
CA LEU A 54 16.58 -15.40 -2.51
C LEU A 54 17.81 -16.29 -2.23
N LYS A 55 18.29 -16.32 -0.99
CA LYS A 55 19.47 -17.12 -0.60
C LYS A 55 19.25 -18.62 -0.76
N ASN A 56 18.01 -19.07 -0.59
CA ASN A 56 17.65 -20.49 -0.69
C ASN A 56 17.41 -20.95 -2.15
N GLN A 57 17.52 -20.08 -3.14
CA GLN A 57 17.30 -20.39 -4.54
C GLN A 57 18.45 -21.19 -5.16
N PHE A 58 18.14 -22.03 -6.15
CA PHE A 58 19.12 -22.76 -6.96
C PHE A 58 19.61 -21.90 -8.14
N LYS A 59 20.64 -22.38 -8.85
CA LYS A 59 21.30 -21.70 -9.97
C LYS A 59 20.37 -21.38 -11.15
N ASP A 60 19.37 -22.23 -11.39
CA ASP A 60 18.36 -22.07 -12.45
C ASP A 60 17.17 -21.20 -12.05
N HIS A 61 17.11 -20.76 -10.79
CA HIS A 61 16.07 -19.88 -10.28
C HIS A 61 16.34 -18.40 -10.59
N LEU A 62 15.31 -17.56 -10.44
CA LEU A 62 15.39 -16.14 -10.72
C LEU A 62 15.07 -15.32 -9.47
N ALA A 63 15.97 -14.39 -9.13
CA ALA A 63 15.83 -13.44 -8.04
C ALA A 63 15.52 -12.05 -8.61
N PHE A 64 14.36 -11.50 -8.30
CA PHE A 64 13.94 -10.16 -8.73
C PHE A 64 14.03 -9.19 -7.55
N VAL A 65 14.72 -8.07 -7.76
CA VAL A 65 14.85 -7.04 -6.73
C VAL A 65 14.69 -5.64 -7.34
N LYS A 66 14.24 -4.67 -6.56
CA LYS A 66 14.20 -3.27 -7.00
C LYS A 66 15.62 -2.73 -7.19
N LYS A 67 15.88 -2.13 -8.35
CA LYS A 67 17.22 -1.65 -8.75
C LYS A 67 17.77 -0.59 -7.80
N ASP A 68 16.95 0.40 -7.43
CA ASP A 68 17.36 1.61 -6.70
C ASP A 68 16.94 1.59 -5.21
N ASP A 69 16.82 0.42 -4.60
CA ASP A 69 16.54 0.29 -3.17
C ASP A 69 17.85 0.17 -2.39
N LEU A 70 18.08 1.12 -1.46
CA LEU A 70 19.34 1.22 -0.72
C LEU A 70 19.59 0.02 0.20
N LEU A 71 18.56 -0.48 0.88
CA LEU A 71 18.69 -1.62 1.80
C LEU A 71 18.94 -2.91 1.03
N ILE A 72 18.25 -3.10 -0.09
CA ILE A 72 18.48 -4.22 -1.01
C ILE A 72 19.91 -4.17 -1.56
N SER A 73 20.34 -3.00 -2.04
CA SER A 73 21.67 -2.83 -2.61
C SER A 73 22.78 -3.08 -1.58
N LYS A 74 22.58 -2.66 -0.33
CA LYS A 74 23.51 -2.91 0.77
C LYS A 74 23.62 -4.41 1.07
N GLU A 75 22.50 -5.11 1.21
CA GLU A 75 22.51 -6.56 1.51
C GLU A 75 23.12 -7.39 0.36
N LEU A 76 22.85 -7.01 -0.91
CA LEU A 76 23.43 -7.68 -2.07
C LEU A 76 24.96 -7.61 -2.15
N LYS A 77 25.58 -6.58 -1.55
CA LYS A 77 27.05 -6.50 -1.43
C LYS A 77 27.62 -7.47 -0.40
N LEU A 78 26.82 -7.92 0.54
CA LEU A 78 27.23 -8.78 1.66
C LEU A 78 26.99 -10.27 1.39
N ILE A 79 26.25 -10.61 0.34
CA ILE A 79 25.85 -11.99 0.07
C ILE A 79 26.11 -12.37 -1.39
N LYS A 80 26.42 -13.65 -1.62
CA LYS A 80 26.45 -14.27 -2.94
C LYS A 80 25.17 -15.08 -3.15
N LEU A 81 24.41 -14.77 -4.21
CA LEU A 81 23.24 -15.54 -4.61
C LEU A 81 23.65 -16.62 -5.60
N SER A 82 23.08 -17.83 -5.46
CA SER A 82 23.24 -18.89 -6.46
C SER A 82 22.38 -18.61 -7.71
N SER A 83 21.19 -18.03 -7.51
CA SER A 83 20.24 -17.75 -8.57
C SER A 83 20.64 -16.54 -9.45
N LYS A 84 20.05 -16.47 -10.64
CA LYS A 84 20.25 -15.33 -11.55
C LYS A 84 19.54 -14.08 -11.01
N LEU A 85 20.31 -13.03 -10.69
CA LEU A 85 19.79 -11.77 -10.19
C LEU A 85 19.26 -10.89 -11.32
N ILE A 86 18.05 -10.38 -11.16
CA ILE A 86 17.36 -9.44 -12.05
C ILE A 86 17.01 -8.18 -11.26
N LYS A 87 17.69 -7.08 -11.58
CA LYS A 87 17.42 -5.75 -11.00
C LYS A 87 16.30 -5.08 -11.79
N VAL A 88 15.11 -5.00 -11.21
CA VAL A 88 13.93 -4.42 -11.84
C VAL A 88 14.00 -2.89 -11.79
N ASN A 89 14.00 -2.25 -12.95
CA ASN A 89 13.88 -0.80 -13.04
C ASN A 89 12.41 -0.40 -12.85
N THR A 90 12.12 0.32 -11.79
CA THR A 90 10.76 0.77 -11.45
C THR A 90 10.46 2.19 -11.92
N LYS A 91 11.44 2.87 -12.56
CA LYS A 91 11.30 4.24 -13.06
C LYS A 91 11.34 4.26 -14.59
N GLY A 92 10.63 5.22 -15.19
CA GLY A 92 10.78 5.53 -16.62
C GLY A 92 10.21 4.51 -17.60
N ASN A 93 9.39 3.56 -17.18
CA ASN A 93 8.81 2.56 -18.08
C ASN A 93 7.70 3.16 -18.95
N ASN A 94 7.97 3.33 -20.25
CA ASN A 94 7.03 3.91 -21.22
C ASN A 94 5.75 3.07 -21.40
N PHE A 95 5.80 1.78 -21.17
CA PHE A 95 4.61 0.93 -21.20
C PHE A 95 3.66 1.29 -20.05
N ILE A 96 4.20 1.50 -18.84
CA ILE A 96 3.40 1.88 -17.66
C ILE A 96 2.73 3.24 -17.87
N LYS A 97 3.40 4.17 -18.54
CA LYS A 97 2.84 5.49 -18.88
C LYS A 97 1.60 5.42 -19.78
N LYS A 98 1.50 4.39 -20.62
CA LYS A 98 0.39 4.17 -21.57
C LYS A 98 -0.79 3.40 -20.97
N ILE A 99 -0.66 2.90 -19.73
CA ILE A 99 -1.73 2.15 -19.07
C ILE A 99 -2.79 3.12 -18.54
N ASN A 100 -3.99 3.03 -19.11
CA ASN A 100 -5.16 3.79 -18.65
C ASN A 100 -5.94 3.00 -17.58
N ASN A 101 -5.31 2.76 -16.43
CA ASN A 101 -5.96 2.16 -15.28
C ASN A 101 -5.59 2.92 -14.01
N LYS A 102 -6.60 3.48 -13.35
CA LYS A 102 -6.45 4.36 -12.17
C LYS A 102 -5.79 3.68 -10.98
N TYR A 103 -5.91 2.37 -10.85
CA TYR A 103 -5.22 1.62 -9.80
C TYR A 103 -3.69 1.77 -9.86
N PHE A 104 -3.15 1.88 -11.08
CA PHE A 104 -1.70 2.01 -11.29
C PHE A 104 -1.20 3.46 -11.35
N LEU A 105 -1.97 4.44 -10.89
CA LEU A 105 -1.53 5.84 -10.88
C LEU A 105 -0.57 6.17 -9.74
N THR A 106 -0.63 5.44 -8.61
CA THR A 106 0.29 5.67 -7.49
C THR A 106 1.68 5.11 -7.80
N GLU A 107 2.72 5.74 -7.26
CA GLU A 107 4.11 5.28 -7.47
C GLU A 107 4.30 3.82 -7.05
N THR A 108 3.76 3.43 -5.88
CA THR A 108 3.84 2.05 -5.37
C THR A 108 3.23 1.04 -6.33
N ASN A 109 2.06 1.35 -6.89
CA ASN A 109 1.41 0.43 -7.83
C ASN A 109 2.12 0.38 -9.19
N LYS A 110 2.73 1.48 -9.64
CA LYS A 110 3.61 1.48 -10.82
C LYS A 110 4.87 0.64 -10.58
N GLU A 111 5.46 0.75 -9.40
CA GLU A 111 6.60 -0.08 -9.02
C GLU A 111 6.23 -1.57 -9.04
N ASN A 112 5.11 -1.95 -8.41
CA ASN A 112 4.61 -3.32 -8.42
C ASN A 112 4.36 -3.82 -9.85
N LEU A 113 3.78 -2.97 -10.70
CA LEU A 113 3.54 -3.30 -12.11
C LEU A 113 4.84 -3.56 -12.86
N SER A 114 5.93 -2.85 -12.56
CA SER A 114 7.24 -3.11 -13.16
C SER A 114 7.74 -4.53 -12.88
N PHE A 115 7.52 -5.06 -11.67
CA PHE A 115 7.82 -6.45 -11.34
C PHE A 115 6.93 -7.43 -12.11
N ILE A 116 5.62 -7.14 -12.19
CA ILE A 116 4.68 -7.97 -12.97
C ILE A 116 5.14 -8.06 -14.42
N LEU A 117 5.52 -6.94 -15.04
CA LEU A 117 6.00 -6.91 -16.43
C LEU A 117 7.28 -7.75 -16.60
N GLU A 118 8.25 -7.62 -15.71
CA GLU A 118 9.52 -8.35 -15.82
C GLU A 118 9.33 -9.86 -15.58
N ILE A 119 8.51 -10.26 -14.60
CA ILE A 119 8.19 -11.67 -14.34
C ILE A 119 7.38 -12.26 -15.49
N SER A 120 6.38 -11.54 -16.02
CA SER A 120 5.56 -11.99 -17.16
C SER A 120 6.38 -12.23 -18.40
N LYS A 121 7.41 -11.39 -18.65
CA LYS A 121 8.37 -11.59 -19.75
C LYS A 121 9.12 -12.92 -19.59
N ARG A 122 9.56 -13.27 -18.38
CA ARG A 122 10.25 -14.54 -18.09
C ARG A 122 9.32 -15.75 -18.21
N LEU A 123 8.05 -15.57 -17.87
CA LEU A 123 7.00 -16.59 -18.04
C LEU A 123 6.48 -16.68 -19.48
N LYS A 124 7.00 -15.87 -20.42
CA LYS A 124 6.58 -15.80 -21.83
C LYS A 124 5.09 -15.51 -22.00
N ILE A 125 4.50 -14.71 -21.10
CA ILE A 125 3.10 -14.30 -21.22
C ILE A 125 2.92 -13.35 -22.38
N LYS A 126 1.95 -13.62 -23.26
CA LYS A 126 1.63 -12.76 -24.40
C LYS A 126 1.30 -11.34 -23.95
N ARG A 127 1.97 -10.35 -24.57
CA ARG A 127 1.81 -8.94 -24.20
C ARG A 127 0.34 -8.44 -24.34
N THR A 128 -0.37 -8.90 -25.34
CA THR A 128 -1.79 -8.56 -25.54
C THR A 128 -2.67 -9.03 -24.40
N SER A 129 -2.47 -10.26 -23.93
CA SER A 129 -3.17 -10.80 -22.76
C SER A 129 -2.85 -10.02 -21.50
N LEU A 130 -1.57 -9.67 -21.30
CA LEU A 130 -1.12 -8.90 -20.14
C LEU A 130 -1.75 -7.50 -20.13
N VAL A 131 -1.78 -6.80 -21.27
CA VAL A 131 -2.43 -5.48 -21.42
C VAL A 131 -3.89 -5.56 -21.04
N LYS A 132 -4.63 -6.54 -21.61
CA LYS A 132 -6.04 -6.74 -21.32
C LYS A 132 -6.33 -6.97 -19.83
N ILE A 133 -5.51 -7.80 -19.16
CA ILE A 133 -5.62 -8.07 -17.71
C ILE A 133 -5.36 -6.80 -16.92
N ILE A 134 -4.28 -6.06 -17.22
CA ILE A 134 -3.91 -4.84 -16.50
C ILE A 134 -4.98 -3.76 -16.67
N GLN A 135 -5.50 -3.56 -17.88
CA GLN A 135 -6.54 -2.56 -18.14
C GLN A 135 -7.85 -2.86 -17.39
N ASN A 136 -8.20 -4.13 -17.24
CA ASN A 136 -9.43 -4.58 -16.56
C ASN A 136 -9.24 -4.85 -15.07
N PHE A 137 -8.02 -4.71 -14.53
CA PHE A 137 -7.75 -4.98 -13.12
C PHE A 137 -8.43 -3.94 -12.22
N LYS A 138 -9.35 -4.40 -11.39
CA LYS A 138 -10.15 -3.55 -10.48
C LYS A 138 -9.44 -3.19 -9.17
N GLY A 139 -8.21 -3.66 -8.97
CA GLY A 139 -7.48 -3.55 -7.71
C GLY A 139 -7.88 -4.62 -6.70
N LEU A 140 -7.25 -4.56 -5.53
CA LEU A 140 -7.59 -5.41 -4.40
C LEU A 140 -8.56 -4.67 -3.48
N GLN A 141 -9.50 -5.41 -2.88
CA GLN A 141 -10.41 -4.82 -1.89
C GLN A 141 -9.62 -4.16 -0.75
N TYR A 142 -10.09 -3.00 -0.34
CA TYR A 142 -9.51 -2.22 0.77
C TYR A 142 -8.04 -1.79 0.58
N ARG A 143 -7.51 -1.86 -0.67
CA ARG A 143 -6.20 -1.34 -1.04
C ARG A 143 -6.35 -0.27 -2.11
N GLN A 144 -6.40 1.00 -1.71
CA GLN A 144 -6.60 2.16 -2.59
C GLN A 144 -7.81 1.96 -3.53
N GLN A 145 -8.82 1.24 -3.07
CA GLN A 145 -10.01 0.88 -3.83
C GLN A 145 -10.91 2.10 -4.00
N ILE A 146 -11.13 2.53 -5.24
CA ILE A 146 -12.12 3.57 -5.54
C ILE A 146 -13.50 2.92 -5.47
N ILE A 147 -14.27 3.24 -4.42
CA ILE A 147 -15.61 2.69 -4.19
C ILE A 147 -16.71 3.59 -4.73
N PHE A 148 -16.42 4.87 -4.96
CA PHE A 148 -17.34 5.82 -5.57
C PHE A 148 -16.58 6.88 -6.35
N LYS A 149 -17.10 7.26 -7.53
CA LYS A 149 -16.57 8.36 -8.31
C LYS A 149 -17.67 9.01 -9.14
N LYS A 150 -18.00 10.24 -8.82
CA LYS A 150 -18.81 11.16 -9.64
C LYS A 150 -18.01 12.45 -9.89
N LYS A 151 -18.57 13.38 -10.69
CA LYS A 151 -17.91 14.61 -11.18
C LYS A 151 -17.07 15.34 -10.11
N TYR A 152 -17.60 15.49 -8.90
CA TYR A 152 -16.97 16.29 -7.84
C TYR A 152 -16.56 15.49 -6.61
N LEU A 153 -16.76 14.18 -6.58
CA LEU A 153 -16.47 13.36 -5.41
C LEU A 153 -15.82 12.05 -5.79
N THR A 154 -14.65 11.79 -5.20
CA THR A 154 -14.01 10.47 -5.26
C THR A 154 -13.90 9.92 -3.84
N ILE A 155 -14.28 8.67 -3.63
CA ILE A 155 -14.17 7.99 -2.33
C ILE A 155 -13.27 6.77 -2.49
N ILE A 156 -12.23 6.72 -1.66
CA ILE A 156 -11.18 5.69 -1.72
C ILE A 156 -11.16 4.95 -0.39
N ASN A 157 -11.31 3.62 -0.45
CA ASN A 157 -11.11 2.73 0.69
C ASN A 157 -9.72 2.11 0.62
N ASP A 158 -8.88 2.48 1.57
CA ASP A 158 -7.51 1.98 1.77
C ASP A 158 -7.35 1.45 3.21
N SER A 159 -8.35 0.70 3.69
CA SER A 159 -8.37 0.15 5.06
C SER A 159 -7.15 -0.73 5.36
N LYS A 160 -6.50 -1.28 4.36
CA LYS A 160 -5.24 -2.05 4.49
C LYS A 160 -4.05 -1.20 4.91
N SER A 161 -4.13 0.12 4.84
CA SER A 161 -3.07 1.02 5.30
C SER A 161 -2.92 0.98 6.82
N THR A 162 -1.83 0.39 7.30
CA THR A 162 -1.53 0.16 8.73
C THR A 162 -0.35 0.97 9.26
N SER A 163 0.15 1.92 8.47
CA SER A 163 1.24 2.84 8.82
C SER A 163 1.16 4.12 7.99
N PHE A 164 1.79 5.19 8.44
CA PHE A 164 1.90 6.42 7.64
C PHE A 164 2.59 6.16 6.29
N SER A 165 3.65 5.35 6.28
CA SER A 165 4.37 5.03 5.05
C SER A 165 3.48 4.41 3.97
N SER A 166 2.49 3.58 4.36
CA SER A 166 1.54 2.97 3.44
C SER A 166 0.52 3.97 2.86
N SER A 167 0.22 5.06 3.58
CA SER A 167 -0.71 6.12 3.12
C SER A 167 -0.05 7.16 2.21
N ILE A 168 1.28 7.34 2.25
CA ILE A 168 1.97 8.41 1.54
C ILE A 168 1.70 8.37 0.03
N GLY A 169 1.70 7.20 -0.57
CA GLY A 169 1.48 7.04 -2.01
C GLY A 169 0.12 7.57 -2.46
N VAL A 170 -0.94 7.21 -1.75
CA VAL A 170 -2.32 7.64 -2.07
C VAL A 170 -2.55 9.11 -1.72
N LEU A 171 -1.93 9.63 -0.66
CA LEU A 171 -1.97 11.06 -0.31
C LEU A 171 -1.32 11.94 -1.39
N LYS A 172 -0.20 11.49 -1.96
CA LYS A 172 0.47 12.21 -3.08
C LYS A 172 -0.30 12.18 -4.39
N ALA A 173 -1.05 11.12 -4.62
CA ALA A 173 -1.76 10.89 -5.89
C ALA A 173 -3.11 11.62 -5.99
N ASN A 174 -3.63 12.17 -4.89
CA ASN A 174 -4.94 12.81 -4.83
C ASN A 174 -4.85 14.28 -4.40
N ARG A 175 -5.96 15.02 -4.55
CA ARG A 175 -6.08 16.44 -4.16
C ARG A 175 -7.37 16.68 -3.38
N ASN A 176 -7.40 17.77 -2.61
CA ASN A 176 -8.55 18.17 -1.78
C ASN A 176 -9.04 16.99 -0.92
N ILE A 177 -8.13 16.46 -0.13
CA ILE A 177 -8.29 15.21 0.58
C ILE A 177 -8.90 15.45 1.95
N ASN A 178 -10.05 14.81 2.20
CA ASN A 178 -10.59 14.58 3.53
C ASN A 178 -10.07 13.20 3.99
N TRP A 179 -9.02 13.21 4.79
CA TRP A 179 -8.28 12.01 5.18
C TRP A 179 -8.78 11.46 6.51
N LEU A 180 -9.38 10.29 6.49
CA LEU A 180 -9.82 9.55 7.68
C LEU A 180 -8.70 8.63 8.18
N LEU A 181 -8.24 8.85 9.42
CA LEU A 181 -7.17 8.07 10.04
C LEU A 181 -7.46 7.78 11.51
N GLY A 182 -7.00 6.61 11.98
CA GLY A 182 -7.27 6.11 13.33
C GLY A 182 -7.07 4.61 13.45
N GLY A 183 -6.96 4.12 14.69
CA GLY A 183 -6.63 2.74 15.03
C GLY A 183 -5.39 2.66 15.91
N ILE A 184 -4.78 1.49 16.02
CA ILE A 184 -3.56 1.26 16.81
C ILE A 184 -2.33 1.58 15.95
N PRO A 185 -1.62 2.70 16.20
CA PRO A 185 -0.43 3.07 15.44
C PRO A 185 0.75 2.16 15.78
N LYS A 186 1.66 1.98 14.83
CA LYS A 186 2.94 1.31 15.09
C LYS A 186 3.84 2.20 15.93
N LYS A 187 4.55 1.63 16.89
CA LYS A 187 5.54 2.34 17.71
C LYS A 187 6.62 2.96 16.81
N GLY A 188 6.88 4.26 16.99
CA GLY A 188 7.90 4.97 16.22
C GLY A 188 7.51 5.34 14.78
N ASP A 189 6.28 5.05 14.34
CA ASP A 189 5.82 5.47 13.01
C ASP A 189 5.67 7.00 12.94
N GLN A 190 6.10 7.59 11.81
CA GLN A 190 6.13 9.04 11.62
C GLN A 190 5.63 9.42 10.23
N LEU A 191 4.96 10.57 10.13
CA LEU A 191 4.50 11.10 8.84
C LEU A 191 5.63 11.81 8.10
N ASN A 192 6.22 11.12 7.13
CA ASN A 192 7.26 11.65 6.23
C ASN A 192 6.67 12.11 4.89
N LEU A 193 5.65 12.96 4.93
CA LEU A 193 5.02 13.55 3.75
C LEU A 193 5.67 14.92 3.45
N PRO A 194 6.09 15.22 2.19
CA PRO A 194 6.65 16.53 1.84
C PRO A 194 5.66 17.69 2.06
N LYS A 195 6.15 18.83 2.57
CA LYS A 195 5.35 20.02 2.94
C LYS A 195 4.39 20.50 1.84
N LYS A 196 4.78 20.39 0.57
CA LYS A 196 3.96 20.80 -0.58
C LYS A 196 2.57 20.13 -0.66
N TYR A 197 2.38 18.98 0.02
CA TYR A 197 1.10 18.27 0.03
C TYR A 197 0.18 18.67 1.19
N PHE A 198 0.71 19.35 2.24
CA PHE A 198 -0.04 19.61 3.48
C PHE A 198 -1.30 20.43 3.25
N LYS A 199 -1.24 21.48 2.40
CA LYS A 199 -2.38 22.37 2.11
C LYS A 199 -3.57 21.66 1.44
N ASN A 200 -3.35 20.49 0.85
CA ASN A 200 -4.38 19.74 0.15
C ASN A 200 -5.10 18.71 1.03
N ILE A 201 -4.79 18.65 2.33
CA ILE A 201 -5.24 17.59 3.22
C ILE A 201 -5.90 18.21 4.46
N ASN A 202 -7.13 17.76 4.75
CA ASN A 202 -7.80 17.93 6.02
C ASN A 202 -7.90 16.55 6.67
N ALA A 203 -7.38 16.39 7.88
CA ALA A 203 -7.34 15.12 8.56
C ALA A 203 -8.50 14.98 9.57
N TYR A 204 -9.16 13.83 9.57
CA TYR A 204 -10.26 13.49 10.47
C TYR A 204 -9.82 12.28 11.30
N ILE A 205 -9.36 12.56 12.53
CA ILE A 205 -8.77 11.57 13.42
C ILE A 205 -9.88 10.95 14.27
N TYR A 206 -9.98 9.61 14.27
CA TYR A 206 -10.98 8.92 15.07
C TYR A 206 -10.36 7.87 16.02
N GLY A 207 -11.11 7.50 17.06
CA GLY A 207 -10.79 6.41 17.97
C GLY A 207 -9.88 6.80 19.14
N LYS A 208 -9.29 5.80 19.81
CA LYS A 208 -8.62 5.99 21.12
C LYS A 208 -7.20 6.60 21.01
N SER A 209 -6.50 6.37 19.91
CA SER A 209 -5.09 6.79 19.75
C SER A 209 -4.91 8.21 19.21
N LYS A 210 -5.87 9.12 19.40
CA LYS A 210 -5.88 10.49 18.87
C LYS A 210 -4.59 11.25 19.16
N LYS A 211 -4.05 11.18 20.37
CA LYS A 211 -2.82 11.87 20.79
C LYS A 211 -1.61 11.58 19.89
N PHE A 212 -1.47 10.33 19.43
CA PHE A 212 -0.37 9.93 18.54
C PHE A 212 -0.48 10.63 17.18
N PHE A 213 -1.68 10.64 16.58
CA PHE A 213 -1.91 11.25 15.28
C PHE A 213 -1.77 12.77 15.37
N ILE A 214 -2.33 13.41 16.40
CA ILE A 214 -2.21 14.85 16.65
C ILE A 214 -0.73 15.26 16.69
N LYS A 215 0.10 14.56 17.47
CA LYS A 215 1.55 14.83 17.57
C LYS A 215 2.23 14.82 16.19
N ASN A 216 1.83 13.94 15.29
CA ASN A 216 2.41 13.82 13.94
C ASN A 216 1.89 14.87 12.94
N LEU A 217 0.65 15.38 13.14
CA LEU A 217 -0.03 16.29 12.20
C LEU A 217 0.03 17.75 12.63
N SER A 218 0.15 18.03 13.94
CA SER A 218 0.18 19.38 14.48
C SER A 218 1.25 20.25 13.82
N GLY A 219 0.89 21.47 13.46
CA GLY A 219 1.74 22.41 12.72
C GLY A 219 2.00 22.04 11.24
N LYS A 220 1.40 20.95 10.74
CA LYS A 220 1.59 20.45 9.37
C LYS A 220 0.29 20.40 8.57
N ILE A 221 -0.72 19.73 9.10
CA ILE A 221 -1.98 19.43 8.42
C ILE A 221 -3.14 19.83 9.35
N LYS A 222 -4.16 20.49 8.81
CA LYS A 222 -5.39 20.79 9.54
C LYS A 222 -6.08 19.49 9.95
N TYR A 223 -6.55 19.40 11.19
CA TYR A 223 -7.21 18.20 11.69
C TYR A 223 -8.40 18.51 12.59
N GLU A 224 -9.34 17.59 12.64
CA GLU A 224 -10.44 17.50 13.61
C GLU A 224 -10.44 16.12 14.26
N ASN A 225 -10.98 16.02 15.49
CA ASN A 225 -10.97 14.78 16.28
C ASN A 225 -12.39 14.27 16.52
N PHE A 226 -12.56 12.94 16.49
CA PHE A 226 -13.83 12.25 16.66
C PHE A 226 -13.65 11.02 17.54
N ASP A 227 -14.71 10.59 18.22
CA ASP A 227 -14.64 9.38 19.04
C ASP A 227 -14.72 8.11 18.20
N ASN A 228 -15.42 8.17 17.08
CA ASN A 228 -15.57 7.03 16.17
C ASN A 228 -15.57 7.43 14.71
N LEU A 229 -15.43 6.44 13.83
CA LEU A 229 -15.38 6.61 12.39
C LEU A 229 -16.68 7.19 11.80
N LYS A 230 -17.84 6.83 12.38
CA LYS A 230 -19.16 7.28 11.90
C LYS A 230 -19.30 8.80 12.00
N ASP A 231 -18.90 9.38 13.13
CA ASP A 231 -19.00 10.83 13.36
C ASP A 231 -18.04 11.61 12.49
N ALA A 232 -16.82 11.10 12.29
CA ALA A 232 -15.86 11.68 11.35
C ALA A 232 -16.42 11.70 9.91
N ILE A 233 -17.04 10.61 9.45
CA ILE A 233 -17.67 10.56 8.12
C ILE A 233 -18.86 11.52 8.05
N LYS A 234 -19.73 11.55 9.07
CA LYS A 234 -20.88 12.48 9.13
C LYS A 234 -20.42 13.93 8.94
N LYS A 235 -19.37 14.34 9.65
CA LYS A 235 -18.79 15.68 9.52
C LYS A 235 -18.30 15.97 8.09
N ILE A 236 -17.59 15.04 7.47
CA ILE A 236 -17.13 15.19 6.09
C ILE A 236 -18.31 15.39 5.13
N PHE A 237 -19.36 14.57 5.25
CA PHE A 237 -20.53 14.70 4.38
C PHE A 237 -21.28 16.00 4.59
N THR A 238 -21.33 16.54 5.81
CA THR A 238 -21.88 17.89 6.07
C THR A 238 -21.09 18.97 5.33
N ILE A 239 -19.77 18.87 5.30
CA ILE A 239 -18.90 19.83 4.58
C ILE A 239 -19.11 19.69 3.07
N ILE A 240 -19.19 18.45 2.54
CA ILE A 240 -19.39 18.19 1.12
C ILE A 240 -20.76 18.74 0.63
N LYS A 241 -21.81 18.58 1.42
CA LYS A 241 -23.14 19.15 1.11
C LYS A 241 -23.10 20.68 0.93
N LYS A 242 -22.27 21.36 1.72
CA LYS A 242 -22.10 22.83 1.62
C LYS A 242 -21.25 23.25 0.42
N ASN A 243 -20.30 22.39 -0.01
CA ASN A 243 -19.29 22.70 -1.05
C ASN A 243 -19.48 21.83 -2.31
N LYS A 244 -20.71 21.72 -2.82
CA LYS A 244 -21.13 20.81 -3.90
C LYS A 244 -20.34 20.91 -5.22
N PHE A 245 -19.64 22.00 -5.50
CA PHE A 245 -19.00 22.25 -6.79
C PHE A 245 -17.47 22.12 -6.80
N THR A 246 -16.86 21.76 -5.67
CA THR A 246 -15.42 21.57 -5.59
C THR A 246 -15.05 20.10 -5.64
N ASN A 247 -14.07 19.75 -6.47
CA ASN A 247 -13.54 18.38 -6.52
C ASN A 247 -12.98 17.98 -5.16
N GLN A 248 -13.52 16.95 -4.54
CA GLN A 248 -13.11 16.46 -3.23
C GLN A 248 -12.80 14.96 -3.24
N THR A 249 -11.86 14.56 -2.42
CA THR A 249 -11.53 13.15 -2.19
C THR A 249 -11.80 12.79 -0.72
N ILE A 250 -12.67 11.81 -0.46
CA ILE A 250 -12.72 11.14 0.84
C ILE A 250 -11.73 9.99 0.78
N LEU A 251 -10.70 10.06 1.59
CA LEU A 251 -9.66 9.02 1.66
C LEU A 251 -9.73 8.32 3.01
N PHE A 252 -10.19 7.08 3.02
CA PHE A 252 -10.09 6.21 4.17
C PHE A 252 -8.78 5.42 4.10
N SER A 253 -7.72 5.96 4.70
CA SER A 253 -6.38 5.36 4.81
C SER A 253 -5.90 5.49 6.26
N PRO A 254 -6.32 4.56 7.14
CA PRO A 254 -6.24 4.70 8.60
C PRO A 254 -4.84 4.88 9.17
N SER A 255 -3.79 4.47 8.46
CA SER A 255 -2.38 4.56 8.88
C SER A 255 -2.08 3.83 10.20
N ALA A 256 -2.93 2.87 10.58
CA ALA A 256 -2.82 2.12 11.83
C ALA A 256 -3.53 0.77 11.73
N ALA A 257 -3.18 -0.15 12.61
CA ALA A 257 -3.88 -1.44 12.74
C ALA A 257 -5.32 -1.23 13.22
N SER A 258 -6.20 -2.19 12.90
CA SER A 258 -7.65 -2.09 13.13
C SER A 258 -8.14 -2.72 14.45
N PHE A 259 -7.26 -3.38 15.18
CA PHE A 259 -7.61 -4.27 16.31
C PHE A 259 -8.13 -3.58 17.56
N ASP A 260 -8.22 -2.24 17.57
CA ASP A 260 -8.88 -1.47 18.64
C ASP A 260 -10.42 -1.53 18.58
N SER A 261 -10.98 -1.75 17.38
CA SER A 261 -12.42 -1.67 17.16
C SER A 261 -12.96 -2.68 16.13
N PHE A 262 -12.08 -3.40 15.43
CA PHE A 262 -12.42 -4.32 14.35
C PHE A 262 -11.59 -5.60 14.42
N LYS A 263 -12.13 -6.73 13.95
CA LYS A 263 -11.42 -8.02 13.91
C LYS A 263 -10.17 -7.98 13.01
N ASN A 264 -10.25 -7.27 11.92
CA ASN A 264 -9.19 -7.12 10.92
C ASN A 264 -9.45 -5.88 10.04
N PHE A 265 -8.57 -5.62 9.08
CA PHE A 265 -8.73 -4.49 8.17
C PHE A 265 -9.88 -4.68 7.16
N GLU A 266 -10.24 -5.91 6.84
CA GLU A 266 -11.38 -6.26 5.98
C GLU A 266 -12.70 -5.84 6.64
N ASP A 267 -12.88 -6.19 7.90
CA ASP A 267 -14.05 -5.81 8.70
C ASP A 267 -14.16 -4.28 8.80
N ARG A 268 -13.06 -3.60 9.11
CA ARG A 268 -12.98 -2.13 9.12
C ARG A 268 -13.32 -1.52 7.76
N GLY A 269 -12.80 -2.09 6.68
CA GLY A 269 -13.07 -1.63 5.31
C GLY A 269 -14.51 -1.85 4.89
N SER A 270 -15.10 -2.98 5.28
CA SER A 270 -16.53 -3.29 5.05
C SER A 270 -17.45 -2.32 5.81
N TYR A 271 -17.13 -2.04 7.08
CA TYR A 271 -17.85 -1.07 7.88
C TYR A 271 -17.83 0.33 7.27
N PHE A 272 -16.65 0.79 6.80
CA PHE A 272 -16.54 2.04 6.06
C PHE A 272 -17.44 2.06 4.82
N ASN A 273 -17.43 0.99 4.01
CA ASN A 273 -18.27 0.92 2.81
C ASN A 273 -19.77 0.99 3.14
N LYS A 274 -20.22 0.35 4.23
CA LYS A 274 -21.60 0.42 4.70
C LYS A 274 -22.01 1.85 5.09
N LEU A 275 -21.15 2.57 5.82
CA LEU A 275 -21.38 3.95 6.19
C LEU A 275 -21.44 4.87 4.95
N ILE A 276 -20.51 4.72 4.03
CA ILE A 276 -20.48 5.51 2.79
C ILE A 276 -21.77 5.30 1.98
N LYS A 277 -22.22 4.05 1.80
CA LYS A 277 -23.47 3.75 1.09
C LYS A 277 -24.66 4.49 1.71
N ARG A 278 -24.78 4.48 3.05
CA ARG A 278 -25.83 5.20 3.75
C ARG A 278 -25.78 6.70 3.47
N TYR A 279 -24.64 7.36 3.66
CA TYR A 279 -24.52 8.81 3.47
C TYR A 279 -24.61 9.27 2.01
N LEU A 280 -24.26 8.41 1.04
CA LEU A 280 -24.48 8.70 -0.38
C LEU A 280 -25.96 8.75 -0.76
N ASN A 281 -26.80 7.94 -0.11
CA ASN A 281 -28.25 7.97 -0.32
C ASN A 281 -28.92 9.23 0.28
N GLU A 282 -28.20 9.94 1.16
CA GLU A 282 -28.65 11.19 1.80
C GLU A 282 -28.14 12.44 1.07
N LEU A 283 -27.31 12.31 -0.01
CA LEU A 283 -26.77 13.38 -0.86
C LEU A 283 -27.69 13.68 -2.06
#